data_de2471abc315b8afabf1939ceb0b0575
#
_entry.id   de2471abc315b8afabf1939ceb0b0575
#
_cell.length_a   1.000
_cell.length_b   1.000
_cell.length_c   1.000
_cell.angle_alpha   90.00
_cell.angle_beta   90.00
_cell.angle_gamma   90.00
#
_symmetry.space_group_name_H-M   'P 1'
#
loop_
_entity.id
_entity.type
_entity.pdbx_description
1 polymer ?
#
loop_
_entity_poly.entity_id
_entity_poly.type
_entity_poly.pdbx_seq_one_letter_code
_entity_poly.pdbx_strand_id
1 'polypeptide(L)'
;FHQYFFNLPPDNDYIKWTVGKAMYMADGTALKQKQALDENGFYSDIISSSAVCTIICDSIQLDEHTRRFNYYGTQIIKRRTRDLKRSMLTTGSIENVPRTQNNPHGLMITNWRTLENKDLDY
;
A
#
# COMPACT_ATOMS: atom_id res chain seq x y z
N PHE A 1 1.10 4.89 -5.94
CA PHE A 1 0.05 4.38 -5.04
C PHE A 1 0.62 3.63 -3.86
N HIS A 2 1.44 2.62 -4.09
CA HIS A 2 1.95 1.77 -3.00
C HIS A 2 2.75 2.55 -1.96
N GLN A 3 3.54 3.54 -2.37
CA GLN A 3 4.29 4.38 -1.44
C GLN A 3 3.37 5.19 -0.53
N TYR A 4 2.30 5.78 -1.06
CA TYR A 4 1.32 6.51 -0.24
C TYR A 4 0.55 5.59 0.69
N PHE A 5 0.30 4.35 0.28
CA PHE A 5 -0.47 3.41 1.09
C PHE A 5 0.37 2.75 2.18
N PHE A 6 1.65 2.47 1.92
CA PHE A 6 2.48 1.62 2.80
C PHE A 6 3.66 2.33 3.47
N ASN A 7 4.04 3.54 3.06
CA ASN A 7 5.09 4.29 3.76
C ASN A 7 4.46 5.07 4.93
N LEU A 8 4.56 4.50 6.12
CA LEU A 8 3.81 4.95 7.28
C LEU A 8 4.75 5.22 8.47
N PRO A 9 5.00 6.50 8.82
CA PRO A 9 5.65 6.84 10.09
C PRO A 9 4.66 6.70 11.25
N PRO A 10 5.11 6.71 12.51
CA PRO A 10 4.23 6.57 13.67
C PRO A 10 3.52 7.88 14.03
N ASP A 11 2.85 8.48 13.07
CA ASP A 11 2.13 9.76 13.18
C ASP A 11 0.73 9.58 12.60
N ASN A 12 -0.29 9.66 13.45
CA ASN A 12 -1.67 9.42 13.05
C ASN A 12 -2.15 10.39 11.97
N ASP A 13 -1.80 11.67 12.05
CA ASP A 13 -2.23 12.66 11.07
C ASP A 13 -1.56 12.42 9.71
N TYR A 14 -0.28 12.08 9.72
CA TYR A 14 0.45 11.76 8.49
C TYR A 14 -0.09 10.48 7.84
N ILE A 15 -0.39 9.44 8.63
CA ILE A 15 -0.97 8.20 8.12
C ILE A 15 -2.30 8.49 7.43
N LYS A 16 -3.18 9.25 8.05
CA LYS A 16 -4.46 9.64 7.45
C LYS A 16 -4.27 10.40 6.13
N TRP A 17 -3.32 11.32 6.10
CA TRP A 17 -3.04 12.12 4.92
C TRP A 17 -2.50 11.27 3.77
N THR A 18 -1.48 10.45 4.03
CA THR A 18 -0.82 9.67 2.97
C THR A 18 -1.70 8.54 2.45
N VAL A 19 -2.42 7.84 3.32
CA VAL A 19 -3.37 6.80 2.90
C VAL A 19 -4.55 7.42 2.16
N GLY A 20 -5.02 8.58 2.59
CA GLY A 20 -6.06 9.33 1.89
C GLY A 20 -5.64 9.71 0.47
N LYS A 21 -4.39 10.09 0.26
CA LYS A 21 -3.86 10.34 -1.08
C LYS A 21 -3.87 9.08 -1.95
N ALA A 22 -3.53 7.93 -1.38
CA ALA A 22 -3.60 6.66 -2.11
C ALA A 22 -5.03 6.34 -2.57
N MET A 23 -6.04 6.70 -1.78
CA MET A 23 -7.44 6.44 -2.12
C MET A 23 -7.91 7.17 -3.39
N TYR A 24 -7.33 8.31 -3.72
CA TYR A 24 -7.64 9.00 -4.98
C TYR A 24 -7.10 8.28 -6.22
N MET A 25 -6.18 7.35 -6.04
CA MET A 25 -5.52 6.60 -7.12
C MET A 25 -6.11 5.20 -7.31
N ALA A 26 -7.13 4.83 -6.54
CA ALA A 26 -7.68 3.48 -6.54
C ALA A 26 -9.20 3.50 -6.35
N ASP A 27 -9.83 2.38 -6.68
CA ASP A 27 -11.27 2.20 -6.51
C ASP A 27 -11.62 1.72 -5.08
N GLY A 28 -12.88 1.31 -4.86
CA GLY A 28 -13.36 0.88 -3.56
C GLY A 28 -12.68 -0.38 -3.01
N THR A 29 -11.96 -1.16 -3.82
CA THR A 29 -11.24 -2.34 -3.34
C THR A 29 -10.08 -1.94 -2.43
N ALA A 30 -9.38 -0.84 -2.73
CA ALA A 30 -8.35 -0.31 -1.85
C ALA A 30 -8.93 0.20 -0.54
N LEU A 31 -10.11 0.82 -0.58
CA LEU A 31 -10.81 1.25 0.63
C LEU A 31 -11.16 0.07 1.53
N LYS A 32 -11.60 -1.05 0.97
CA LYS A 32 -11.86 -2.28 1.73
C LYS A 32 -10.60 -2.83 2.40
N GLN A 33 -9.46 -2.80 1.71
CA GLN A 33 -8.17 -3.20 2.28
C GLN A 33 -7.78 -2.29 3.46
N LYS A 34 -7.94 -0.98 3.28
CA LYS A 34 -7.69 -0.01 4.35
C LYS A 34 -8.57 -0.27 5.57
N GLN A 35 -9.86 -0.52 5.36
CA GLN A 35 -10.79 -0.81 6.43
C GLN A 35 -10.41 -2.09 7.19
N ALA A 36 -10.01 -3.14 6.47
CA ALA A 36 -9.56 -4.39 7.08
C ALA A 36 -8.30 -4.18 7.94
N LEU A 37 -7.33 -3.41 7.46
CA LEU A 37 -6.13 -3.08 8.23
C LEU A 37 -6.47 -2.29 9.49
N ASP A 38 -7.39 -1.33 9.39
CA ASP A 38 -7.82 -0.50 10.50
C ASP A 38 -8.54 -1.35 11.57
N GLU A 39 -9.46 -2.22 11.16
CA GLU A 39 -10.18 -3.13 12.05
C GLU A 39 -9.24 -4.12 12.75
N ASN A 40 -8.17 -4.56 12.08
CA ASN A 40 -7.16 -5.44 12.67
C ASN A 40 -6.14 -4.71 13.55
N GLY A 41 -6.26 -3.38 13.69
CA GLY A 41 -5.37 -2.59 14.53
C GLY A 41 -4.00 -2.31 13.95
N PHE A 42 -3.82 -2.49 12.64
CA PHE A 42 -2.52 -2.30 11.98
C PHE A 42 -1.96 -0.89 12.19
N TYR A 43 -2.76 0.13 11.97
CA TYR A 43 -2.32 1.53 12.13
C TYR A 43 -2.07 1.87 13.60
N SER A 44 -2.92 1.39 14.50
CA SER A 44 -2.76 1.60 15.95
C SER A 44 -1.47 0.94 16.45
N ASP A 45 -1.13 -0.23 15.95
CA ASP A 45 0.11 -0.94 16.32
C ASP A 45 1.35 -0.17 15.85
N ILE A 46 1.32 0.42 14.66
CA ILE A 46 2.43 1.27 14.16
C ILE A 46 2.63 2.46 15.10
N ILE A 47 1.56 3.13 15.48
CA ILE A 47 1.63 4.32 16.34
C ILE A 47 2.10 3.94 17.75
N SER A 48 1.52 2.91 18.35
CA SER A 48 1.82 2.52 19.73
C SER A 48 3.24 1.95 19.91
N SER A 49 3.77 1.28 18.90
CA SER A 49 5.13 0.72 18.93
C SER A 49 6.18 1.70 18.40
N SER A 50 5.80 2.90 18.00
CA SER A 50 6.67 3.89 17.34
C SER A 50 7.40 3.29 16.14
N ALA A 51 6.73 2.42 15.40
CA ALA A 51 7.30 1.76 14.23
C ALA A 51 7.26 2.65 13.00
N VAL A 52 8.23 2.48 12.11
CA VAL A 52 8.22 3.10 10.78
C VAL A 52 8.05 2.00 9.76
N CYS A 53 7.00 2.09 8.96
CA CYS A 53 6.72 1.16 7.88
C CYS A 53 7.12 1.76 6.56
N THR A 54 7.90 1.03 5.76
CA THR A 54 8.30 1.44 4.41
C THR A 54 8.08 0.31 3.43
N ILE A 55 7.92 0.63 2.16
CA ILE A 55 7.80 -0.33 1.07
C ILE A 55 8.88 -0.08 0.03
N ILE A 56 9.52 -1.16 -0.42
CA ILE A 56 10.48 -1.13 -1.52
C ILE A 56 9.90 -1.91 -2.68
N CYS A 57 9.85 -1.29 -3.85
CA CYS A 57 9.41 -1.98 -5.07
C CYS A 57 10.55 -2.82 -5.61
N ASP A 58 10.39 -4.15 -5.63
CA ASP A 58 11.38 -5.05 -6.22
C ASP A 58 11.15 -5.24 -7.71
N SER A 59 9.90 -5.42 -8.12
CA SER A 59 9.53 -5.49 -9.54
C SER A 59 8.04 -5.27 -9.75
N ILE A 60 7.68 -4.88 -10.96
CA ILE A 60 6.29 -4.76 -11.38
C ILE A 60 6.15 -5.49 -12.71
N GLN A 61 5.17 -6.38 -12.81
CA GLN A 61 4.79 -7.02 -14.06
C GLN A 61 3.47 -6.43 -14.53
N LEU A 62 3.46 -5.91 -15.73
CA LEU A 62 2.27 -5.29 -16.35
C LEU A 62 1.95 -6.02 -17.64
N ASP A 63 0.70 -6.52 -17.76
CA ASP A 63 0.17 -7.03 -19.01
C ASP A 63 -0.54 -5.89 -19.74
N GLU A 64 0.04 -5.45 -20.86
CA GLU A 64 -0.48 -4.32 -21.63
C GLU A 64 -1.83 -4.60 -22.28
N HIS A 65 -2.15 -5.87 -22.59
CA HIS A 65 -3.42 -6.25 -23.22
C HIS A 65 -4.57 -6.23 -22.22
N THR A 66 -4.38 -6.85 -21.05
CA THR A 66 -5.40 -6.92 -20.01
C THR A 66 -5.34 -5.73 -19.06
N ARG A 67 -4.23 -4.99 -19.07
CA ARG A 67 -3.92 -3.88 -18.16
C ARG A 67 -3.91 -4.30 -16.69
N ARG A 68 -3.63 -5.58 -16.43
CA ARG A 68 -3.45 -6.12 -15.09
C ARG A 68 -1.98 -6.03 -14.69
N PHE A 69 -1.74 -5.82 -13.40
CA PHE A 69 -0.38 -5.76 -12.88
C PHE A 69 -0.21 -6.68 -11.68
N ASN A 70 1.04 -7.10 -11.47
CA ASN A 70 1.50 -7.70 -10.22
C ASN A 70 2.64 -6.85 -9.68
N TYR A 71 2.51 -6.43 -8.42
CA TYR A 71 3.51 -5.63 -7.72
C TYR A 71 4.21 -6.52 -6.70
N TYR A 72 5.52 -6.65 -6.84
CA TYR A 72 6.38 -7.41 -5.93
C TYR A 72 7.19 -6.41 -5.12
N GLY A 73 7.04 -6.45 -3.80
CA GLY A 73 7.72 -5.52 -2.92
C GLY A 73 8.18 -6.17 -1.64
N THR A 74 9.02 -5.44 -0.91
CA THR A 74 9.46 -5.78 0.44
C THR A 74 8.98 -4.70 1.38
N GLN A 75 8.18 -5.07 2.35
CA GLN A 75 7.72 -4.18 3.42
C GLN A 75 8.67 -4.30 4.60
N ILE A 76 9.19 -3.16 5.05
CA ILE A 76 10.11 -3.10 6.20
C ILE A 76 9.40 -2.35 7.31
N ILE A 77 9.27 -2.99 8.47
CA ILE A 77 8.71 -2.39 9.68
C ILE A 77 9.84 -2.25 10.70
N LYS A 78 10.33 -1.02 10.88
CA LYS A 78 11.42 -0.72 11.81
C LYS A 78 10.84 -0.42 13.19
N ARG A 79 11.19 -1.21 14.17
CA ARG A 79 10.83 -1.06 15.57
C ARG A 79 12.04 -0.80 16.42
N ARG A 80 11.84 -0.36 17.66
CA ARG A 80 12.95 -0.13 18.62
C ARG A 80 13.73 -1.39 18.93
N THR A 81 13.04 -2.55 19.01
CA THR A 81 13.64 -3.81 19.41
C THR A 81 14.27 -4.59 18.26
N ARG A 82 13.61 -4.58 17.11
CA ARG A 82 14.09 -5.26 15.90
C ARG A 82 13.29 -4.82 14.68
N ASP A 83 13.89 -4.98 13.51
CA ASP A 83 13.21 -4.77 12.24
C ASP A 83 12.50 -6.05 11.81
N LEU A 84 11.34 -5.88 11.18
CA LEU A 84 10.58 -6.95 10.58
C LEU A 84 10.53 -6.70 9.07
N LYS A 85 10.81 -7.74 8.28
CA LYS A 85 10.66 -7.69 6.83
C LYS A 85 9.58 -8.65 6.38
N ARG A 86 8.76 -8.21 5.44
CA ARG A 86 7.69 -9.01 4.85
C ARG A 86 7.75 -8.95 3.34
N SER A 87 7.59 -10.08 2.68
CA SER A 87 7.33 -10.09 1.24
C SER A 87 5.91 -9.60 0.99
N MET A 88 5.73 -8.85 -0.09
CA MET A 88 4.42 -8.35 -0.47
C MET A 88 4.19 -8.57 -1.96
N LEU A 89 3.05 -9.18 -2.29
CA LEU A 89 2.58 -9.32 -3.65
C LEU A 89 1.15 -8.78 -3.72
N THR A 90 0.97 -7.73 -4.50
CA THR A 90 -0.36 -7.19 -4.78
C THR A 90 -0.67 -7.33 -6.26
N THR A 91 -1.95 -7.38 -6.59
CA THR A 91 -2.42 -7.45 -7.96
C THR A 91 -3.61 -6.51 -8.14
N GLY A 92 -3.83 -6.09 -9.35
CA GLY A 92 -4.95 -5.24 -9.71
C GLY A 92 -4.93 -4.92 -11.20
N SER A 93 -5.78 -3.99 -11.59
CA SER A 93 -5.86 -3.49 -12.96
C SER A 93 -5.64 -1.99 -12.97
N ILE A 94 -5.21 -1.45 -14.10
CA ILE A 94 -5.02 -0.01 -14.29
C ILE A 94 -6.04 0.47 -15.31
N GLU A 95 -6.81 1.50 -14.95
CA GLU A 95 -7.79 2.13 -15.85
C GLU A 95 -7.46 3.60 -16.05
N ASN A 96 -7.73 4.10 -17.25
CA ASN A 96 -7.66 5.51 -17.53
C ASN A 96 -8.91 6.20 -16.99
N VAL A 97 -8.70 7.28 -16.26
CA VAL A 97 -9.78 8.12 -15.72
C VAL A 97 -9.46 9.58 -16.03
N PRO A 98 -10.45 10.49 -15.96
CA PRO A 98 -10.17 11.92 -16.11
C PRO A 98 -9.13 12.39 -15.10
N ARG A 99 -8.20 13.23 -15.54
CA ARG A 99 -7.19 13.83 -14.66
C ARG A 99 -7.85 14.80 -13.70
N THR A 100 -7.45 14.72 -12.44
CA THR A 100 -7.92 15.64 -11.40
C THR A 100 -6.72 16.18 -10.62
N GLN A 101 -6.96 17.18 -9.77
CA GLN A 101 -5.92 17.71 -8.91
C GLN A 101 -5.32 16.64 -7.97
N ASN A 102 -6.15 15.71 -7.50
CA ASN A 102 -5.73 14.63 -6.59
C ASN A 102 -5.19 13.39 -7.34
N ASN A 103 -5.46 13.29 -8.63
CA ASN A 103 -4.95 12.22 -9.50
C ASN A 103 -4.52 12.79 -10.85
N PRO A 104 -3.39 13.52 -10.89
CA PRO A 104 -2.95 14.23 -12.10
C PRO A 104 -2.50 13.30 -13.23
N HIS A 105 -2.18 12.04 -12.95
CA HIS A 105 -1.77 11.09 -13.96
C HIS A 105 -2.95 10.49 -14.74
N GLY A 106 -4.17 10.62 -14.23
CA GLY A 106 -5.34 10.06 -14.87
C GLY A 106 -5.36 8.53 -14.93
N LEU A 107 -4.70 7.87 -13.97
CA LEU A 107 -4.66 6.42 -13.85
C LEU A 107 -5.26 6.01 -12.51
N MET A 108 -6.09 4.97 -12.54
CA MET A 108 -6.73 4.44 -11.35
C MET A 108 -6.46 2.94 -11.22
N ILE A 109 -6.08 2.52 -10.03
CA ILE A 109 -5.93 1.10 -9.69
C ILE A 109 -7.31 0.56 -9.32
N THR A 110 -7.70 -0.52 -9.99
CA THR A 110 -8.99 -1.17 -9.77
C THR A 110 -8.78 -2.64 -9.42
N ASN A 111 -9.76 -3.22 -8.73
CA ASN A 111 -9.71 -4.63 -8.30
C ASN A 111 -8.40 -4.98 -7.57
N TRP A 112 -7.94 -4.08 -6.73
CA TRP A 112 -6.69 -4.24 -5.99
C TRP A 112 -6.85 -5.21 -4.84
N ARG A 113 -5.88 -6.12 -4.69
CA ARG A 113 -5.86 -7.06 -3.57
C ARG A 113 -4.43 -7.49 -3.27
N THR A 114 -4.20 -7.88 -2.04
CA THR A 114 -2.93 -8.43 -1.59
C THR A 114 -2.99 -9.96 -1.68
N LEU A 115 -2.11 -10.55 -2.49
CA LEU A 115 -2.03 -12.00 -2.65
C LEU A 115 -1.09 -12.63 -1.64
N GLU A 116 -0.04 -11.93 -1.24
CA GLU A 116 0.96 -12.44 -0.31
C GLU A 116 1.50 -11.31 0.56
N ASN A 117 1.61 -11.57 1.86
CA ASN A 117 2.27 -10.71 2.83
C ASN A 117 2.80 -11.61 3.94
N LYS A 118 4.05 -12.10 3.75
CA LYS A 118 4.66 -13.08 4.64
C LYS A 118 5.90 -12.52 5.30
N ASP A 119 6.11 -12.89 6.56
CA ASP A 119 7.35 -12.59 7.25
C ASP A 119 8.52 -13.30 6.56
N LEU A 120 9.61 -12.57 6.36
CA LEU A 120 10.82 -13.12 5.80
C LEU A 120 11.75 -13.54 6.93
N ASP A 121 12.32 -14.73 6.80
CA ASP A 121 13.36 -15.22 7.73
C ASP A 121 14.68 -14.53 7.45
N TYR A 122 15.41 -14.27 8.51
CA TYR A 122 16.74 -13.66 8.44
C TYR A 122 17.80 -14.70 8.69
#